data_0b3237a782716ac53d436b37d61c5faf
#
_entry.id   0b3237a782716ac53d436b37d61c5faf
#
_cell.length_a   1.000
_cell.length_b   1.000
_cell.length_c   1.000
_cell.angle_alpha   90.00
_cell.angle_beta   90.00
_cell.angle_gamma   90.00
#
_symmetry.space_group_name_H-M   'P 1'
#
loop_
_entity.id
_entity.type
_entity.pdbx_description
1 polymer ?
#
loop_
_entity_poly.entity_id
_entity_poly.type
_entity_poly.pdbx_seq_one_letter_code
_entity_poly.pdbx_strand_id
1 'polypeptide(L)'
;VRRLAACALAAVALAEVAAGTPRAALADGATAEPAAGGSTLALGAGVVAQPAYPGAARTDWSAAPYLSAEFGQSLAIDSLDGVRVTVLHEGILSLGAIARYQPGRSSRSLPARLRGLNGLSDTAELGGFATVESGPLSLDLVGTEEVRHGRRGAVLEAHAALSLPLGDPAEQQGFSLGPFVKAANQSYLQRNFGVDAGQAAATGLDGFSPHAGVDLAGLEANGAVNLIDRWSVRGFASWGRMVGSASNSPILRDGGRSSQLSSGLFLVFTP
;
A
#
# COMPACT_ATOMS: atom_id res chain seq x y z
N VAL A 1 -21.22 -20.16 2.51
CA VAL A 1 -19.77 -19.96 2.58
C VAL A 1 -19.19 -19.78 1.17
N ARG A 2 -19.51 -20.62 0.14
CA ARG A 2 -18.97 -20.48 -1.24
C ARG A 2 -19.43 -19.21 -1.98
N ARG A 3 -20.59 -18.64 -1.66
CA ARG A 3 -21.09 -17.40 -2.31
C ARG A 3 -20.50 -16.12 -1.72
N LEU A 4 -20.05 -16.14 -0.46
CA LEU A 4 -19.38 -15.00 0.19
C LEU A 4 -17.94 -14.82 -0.28
N ALA A 5 -17.22 -15.92 -0.55
CA ALA A 5 -15.87 -15.86 -1.09
C ALA A 5 -15.79 -15.27 -2.52
N ALA A 6 -16.82 -15.48 -3.34
CA ALA A 6 -16.89 -14.92 -4.70
C ALA A 6 -17.16 -13.40 -4.71
N CYS A 7 -17.91 -12.88 -3.72
CA CYS A 7 -18.14 -11.44 -3.59
C CYS A 7 -16.91 -10.68 -3.08
N ALA A 8 -16.11 -11.30 -2.19
CA ALA A 8 -14.89 -10.68 -1.67
C ALA A 8 -13.81 -10.51 -2.77
N LEU A 9 -13.68 -11.47 -3.68
CA LEU A 9 -12.76 -11.38 -4.82
C LEU A 9 -13.19 -10.35 -5.87
N ALA A 10 -14.49 -10.11 -6.02
CA ALA A 10 -15.00 -9.10 -6.96
C ALA A 10 -14.84 -7.66 -6.45
N ALA A 11 -14.82 -7.43 -5.13
CA ALA A 11 -14.64 -6.11 -4.54
C ALA A 11 -13.17 -5.63 -4.64
N VAL A 12 -12.21 -6.55 -4.63
CA VAL A 12 -10.77 -6.23 -4.78
C VAL A 12 -10.42 -5.80 -6.21
N ALA A 13 -11.23 -6.17 -7.21
CA ALA A 13 -10.97 -5.85 -8.62
C ALA A 13 -11.31 -4.40 -9.03
N LEU A 14 -11.90 -3.59 -8.15
CA LEU A 14 -12.34 -2.23 -8.46
C LEU A 14 -11.42 -1.11 -7.96
N ALA A 15 -10.38 -1.42 -7.19
CA ALA A 15 -9.42 -0.42 -6.74
C ALA A 15 -8.20 -0.39 -7.66
N GLU A 16 -8.23 0.41 -8.72
CA GLU A 16 -7.02 0.82 -9.45
C GLU A 16 -6.17 1.76 -8.58
N VAL A 17 -5.59 1.24 -7.51
CA VAL A 17 -4.59 1.97 -6.73
C VAL A 17 -3.22 1.53 -7.20
N ALA A 18 -2.49 2.45 -7.79
CA ALA A 18 -1.22 2.19 -8.48
C ALA A 18 -0.11 1.71 -7.55
N ALA A 19 0.76 0.93 -8.14
CA ALA A 19 1.92 0.31 -7.54
C ALA A 19 2.88 1.29 -6.86
N GLY A 20 3.32 0.97 -5.68
CA GLY A 20 4.51 1.56 -5.04
C GLY A 20 4.25 2.66 -4.05
N THR A 21 3.03 2.85 -3.60
CA THR A 21 2.77 3.64 -2.40
C THR A 21 3.15 2.83 -1.16
N PRO A 22 3.85 3.40 -0.19
CA PRO A 22 3.82 2.87 1.15
C PRO A 22 2.34 2.86 1.55
N ARG A 23 1.82 1.69 1.77
CA ARG A 23 0.46 1.54 2.27
C ARG A 23 0.48 1.96 3.72
N ALA A 24 -0.09 3.11 3.96
CA ALA A 24 -0.51 3.44 5.27
C ALA A 24 -1.70 2.54 5.57
N ALA A 25 -1.52 1.55 6.44
CA ALA A 25 -2.67 1.06 7.17
C ALA A 25 -3.33 2.32 7.73
N LEU A 26 -4.58 2.59 7.34
CA LEU A 26 -5.36 3.59 8.05
C LEU A 26 -5.46 3.01 9.46
N ALA A 27 -4.53 3.45 10.32
CA ALA A 27 -4.54 3.00 11.68
C ALA A 27 -5.95 3.26 12.21
N ASP A 28 -6.63 2.21 12.60
CA ASP A 28 -7.73 2.36 13.52
C ASP A 28 -7.18 3.18 14.68
N GLY A 29 -7.49 4.47 14.65
CA GLY A 29 -7.08 5.36 15.71
C GLY A 29 -7.75 4.90 16.98
N ALA A 30 -6.93 4.39 17.91
CA ALA A 30 -7.30 3.81 19.18
C ALA A 30 -8.18 2.54 19.05
N THR A 31 -7.56 1.43 19.33
CA THR A 31 -8.17 0.13 19.57
C THR A 31 -9.24 0.23 20.68
N ALA A 32 -10.47 0.55 20.30
CA ALA A 32 -11.58 -0.07 21.00
C ALA A 32 -11.53 -1.53 20.47
N GLU A 33 -11.16 -2.49 21.34
CA GLU A 33 -11.32 -3.90 21.01
C GLU A 33 -12.72 -4.09 20.42
N PRO A 34 -12.86 -4.54 19.14
CA PRO A 34 -14.18 -4.84 18.62
C PRO A 34 -14.76 -5.90 19.56
N ALA A 35 -15.92 -5.63 20.10
CA ALA A 35 -16.63 -6.60 20.93
C ALA A 35 -16.63 -7.94 20.19
N ALA A 36 -16.16 -9.01 20.83
CA ALA A 36 -15.97 -10.31 20.22
C ALA A 36 -17.23 -10.72 19.43
N GLY A 37 -17.15 -10.67 18.08
CA GLY A 37 -18.25 -10.99 17.16
C GLY A 37 -18.90 -9.82 16.43
N GLY A 38 -18.48 -8.57 16.63
CA GLY A 38 -18.96 -7.42 15.86
C GLY A 38 -18.45 -7.44 14.41
N SER A 39 -19.24 -6.89 13.49
CA SER A 39 -18.79 -6.62 12.11
C SER A 39 -18.93 -5.12 11.86
N THR A 40 -17.92 -4.52 11.26
CA THR A 40 -17.95 -3.12 10.82
C THR A 40 -17.96 -3.06 9.30
N LEU A 41 -18.59 -2.04 8.74
CA LEU A 41 -18.57 -1.77 7.31
C LEU A 41 -18.50 -0.26 7.12
N ALA A 42 -17.54 0.18 6.34
CA ALA A 42 -17.41 1.57 5.96
C ALA A 42 -17.26 1.66 4.43
N LEU A 43 -18.05 2.51 3.81
CA LEU A 43 -18.11 2.70 2.38
C LEU A 43 -17.91 4.16 2.04
N GLY A 44 -17.19 4.45 0.98
CA GLY A 44 -16.93 5.84 0.63
C GLY A 44 -16.38 6.02 -0.77
N ALA A 45 -16.01 7.23 -1.05
CA ALA A 45 -15.28 7.59 -2.26
C ALA A 45 -14.36 8.78 -1.96
N GLY A 46 -13.30 8.88 -2.73
CA GLY A 46 -12.33 9.92 -2.53
C GLY A 46 -11.44 10.16 -3.73
N VAL A 47 -10.37 10.88 -3.46
CA VAL A 47 -9.35 11.20 -4.46
C VAL A 47 -7.99 10.77 -3.92
N VAL A 48 -7.21 10.12 -4.78
CA VAL A 48 -5.84 9.69 -4.49
C VAL A 48 -4.89 10.38 -5.45
N ALA A 49 -3.82 10.93 -4.89
CA ALA A 49 -2.69 11.50 -5.61
C ALA A 49 -1.45 10.66 -5.35
N GLN A 50 -0.80 10.16 -6.39
CA GLN A 50 0.35 9.27 -6.25
C GLN A 50 1.28 9.36 -7.45
N PRO A 51 2.55 8.95 -7.32
CA PRO A 51 3.44 8.86 -8.48
C PRO A 51 2.86 7.92 -9.54
N ALA A 52 2.95 8.31 -10.81
CA ALA A 52 2.45 7.52 -11.95
C ALA A 52 3.04 6.10 -12.04
N TYR A 53 4.21 5.89 -11.48
CA TYR A 53 4.91 4.62 -11.27
C TYR A 53 6.02 4.84 -10.22
N PRO A 54 6.57 3.78 -9.59
CA PRO A 54 7.66 3.92 -8.62
C PRO A 54 8.85 4.68 -9.21
N GLY A 55 9.20 5.80 -8.60
CA GLY A 55 10.24 6.70 -9.11
C GLY A 55 9.78 7.75 -10.11
N ALA A 56 8.49 7.85 -10.46
CA ALA A 56 7.99 8.88 -11.36
C ALA A 56 8.13 10.28 -10.77
N ALA A 57 8.46 11.24 -11.62
CA ALA A 57 8.39 12.67 -11.28
C ALA A 57 6.97 13.23 -11.36
N ARG A 58 6.10 12.59 -12.19
CA ARG A 58 4.71 12.99 -12.38
C ARG A 58 3.83 12.34 -11.30
N THR A 59 2.94 13.13 -10.73
CA THR A 59 1.86 12.67 -9.87
C THR A 59 0.58 12.51 -10.70
N ASP A 60 -0.08 11.38 -10.57
CA ASP A 60 -1.38 11.10 -11.15
C ASP A 60 -2.46 11.25 -10.06
N TRP A 61 -3.62 11.75 -10.46
CA TRP A 61 -4.79 11.91 -9.62
C TRP A 61 -5.88 10.97 -10.11
N SER A 62 -6.51 10.24 -9.21
CA SER A 62 -7.60 9.34 -9.53
C SER A 62 -8.70 9.41 -8.49
N ALA A 63 -9.95 9.28 -8.96
CA ALA A 63 -11.04 8.96 -8.05
C ALA A 63 -10.90 7.51 -7.61
N ALA A 64 -11.12 7.24 -6.33
CA ALA A 64 -11.01 5.90 -5.77
C ALA A 64 -12.20 5.59 -4.87
N PRO A 65 -12.79 4.38 -4.97
CA PRO A 65 -13.74 3.90 -4.00
C PRO A 65 -13.03 3.60 -2.69
N TYR A 66 -13.71 3.78 -1.57
CA TYR A 66 -13.26 3.37 -0.25
C TYR A 66 -14.16 2.26 0.25
N LEU A 67 -13.57 1.16 0.65
CA LEU A 67 -14.23 0.05 1.32
C LEU A 67 -13.34 -0.40 2.48
N SER A 68 -13.89 -0.45 3.67
CA SER A 68 -13.28 -1.11 4.82
C SER A 68 -14.35 -1.96 5.47
N ALA A 69 -14.08 -3.23 5.69
CA ALA A 69 -14.99 -4.16 6.32
C ALA A 69 -14.21 -5.09 7.25
N GLU A 70 -14.67 -5.20 8.48
CA GLU A 70 -14.09 -6.09 9.47
C GLU A 70 -15.12 -7.10 9.94
N PHE A 71 -14.71 -8.33 10.15
CA PHE A 71 -15.54 -9.43 10.60
C PHE A 71 -14.88 -10.08 11.83
N GLY A 72 -15.28 -9.62 13.01
CA GLY A 72 -14.61 -9.96 14.25
C GLY A 72 -13.14 -9.52 14.22
N GLN A 73 -12.29 -10.29 14.88
CA GLN A 73 -10.84 -10.07 14.89
C GLN A 73 -10.09 -10.84 13.80
N SER A 74 -10.80 -11.61 12.96
CA SER A 74 -10.17 -12.59 12.09
C SER A 74 -10.05 -12.18 10.63
N LEU A 75 -10.93 -11.30 10.14
CA LEU A 75 -10.94 -10.91 8.73
C LEU A 75 -11.12 -9.41 8.60
N ALA A 76 -10.18 -8.75 7.94
CA ALA A 76 -10.27 -7.37 7.51
C ALA A 76 -10.14 -7.27 6.00
N ILE A 77 -10.97 -6.46 5.38
CA ILE A 77 -10.96 -6.15 3.95
C ILE A 77 -10.86 -4.64 3.82
N ASP A 78 -9.82 -4.15 3.20
CA ASP A 78 -9.63 -2.72 2.98
C ASP A 78 -9.20 -2.46 1.52
N SER A 79 -9.80 -1.45 0.89
CA SER A 79 -9.50 -1.12 -0.51
C SER A 79 -8.07 -0.60 -0.72
N LEU A 80 -7.42 -0.12 0.33
CA LEU A 80 -6.05 0.42 0.27
C LEU A 80 -4.99 -0.61 0.70
N ASP A 81 -5.33 -1.50 1.65
CA ASP A 81 -4.38 -2.47 2.20
C ASP A 81 -4.60 -3.91 1.70
N GLY A 82 -5.78 -4.22 1.19
CA GLY A 82 -6.13 -5.54 0.68
C GLY A 82 -6.96 -6.36 1.67
N VAL A 83 -6.73 -7.66 1.71
CA VAL A 83 -7.45 -8.61 2.57
C VAL A 83 -6.48 -9.20 3.57
N ARG A 84 -6.75 -9.03 4.86
CA ARG A 84 -5.99 -9.61 5.98
C ARG A 84 -6.82 -10.68 6.69
N VAL A 85 -6.20 -11.82 6.97
CA VAL A 85 -6.78 -12.89 7.78
C VAL A 85 -5.87 -13.11 8.97
N THR A 86 -6.33 -12.72 10.15
CA THR A 86 -5.62 -12.95 11.42
C THR A 86 -5.82 -14.39 11.85
N VAL A 87 -4.73 -15.12 12.00
CA VAL A 87 -4.70 -16.54 12.41
C VAL A 87 -4.42 -16.68 13.90
N LEU A 88 -3.62 -15.78 14.44
CA LEU A 88 -3.27 -15.74 15.87
C LEU A 88 -3.38 -14.30 16.35
N HIS A 89 -4.08 -14.12 17.46
CA HIS A 89 -4.10 -12.87 18.22
C HIS A 89 -3.91 -13.20 19.70
N GLU A 90 -2.77 -12.80 20.25
CA GLU A 90 -2.43 -13.01 21.66
C GLU A 90 -1.84 -11.73 22.27
N GLY A 91 -2.61 -11.12 23.16
CA GLY A 91 -2.21 -9.89 23.83
C GLY A 91 -1.92 -8.76 22.85
N ILE A 92 -0.67 -8.37 22.72
CA ILE A 92 -0.23 -7.28 21.82
C ILE A 92 0.17 -7.76 20.42
N LEU A 93 0.16 -9.07 20.16
CA LEU A 93 0.68 -9.66 18.92
C LEU A 93 -0.46 -10.21 18.07
N SER A 94 -0.50 -9.82 16.80
CA SER A 94 -1.34 -10.41 15.77
C SER A 94 -0.48 -10.97 14.63
N LEU A 95 -0.78 -12.18 14.19
CA LEU A 95 -0.12 -12.83 13.06
C LEU A 95 -1.16 -13.30 12.06
N GLY A 96 -0.87 -13.22 10.77
CA GLY A 96 -1.82 -13.67 9.79
C GLY A 96 -1.31 -13.69 8.36
N ALA A 97 -2.27 -13.90 7.44
CA ALA A 97 -2.05 -13.91 6.02
C ALA A 97 -2.62 -12.63 5.38
N ILE A 98 -2.00 -12.19 4.30
CA ILE A 98 -2.42 -11.02 3.55
C ILE A 98 -2.46 -11.32 2.05
N ALA A 99 -3.46 -10.75 1.38
CA ALA A 99 -3.59 -10.75 -0.07
C ALA A 99 -3.80 -9.32 -0.57
N ARG A 100 -3.02 -8.89 -1.56
CA ARG A 100 -3.07 -7.54 -2.14
C ARG A 100 -3.19 -7.61 -3.65
N TYR A 101 -3.84 -6.62 -4.23
CA TYR A 101 -3.79 -6.35 -5.65
C TYR A 101 -2.66 -5.36 -5.94
N GLN A 102 -1.82 -5.69 -6.89
CA GLN A 102 -0.71 -4.85 -7.32
C GLN A 102 -0.95 -4.44 -8.78
N PRO A 103 -1.41 -3.20 -9.03
CA PRO A 103 -1.63 -2.74 -10.39
C PRO A 103 -0.32 -2.65 -11.16
N GLY A 104 -0.42 -2.93 -12.43
CA GLY A 104 0.68 -2.83 -13.37
C GLY A 104 0.95 -1.38 -13.79
N ARG A 105 1.79 -1.26 -14.81
CA ARG A 105 2.15 0.02 -15.42
C ARG A 105 1.97 -0.07 -16.93
N SER A 106 1.12 0.78 -17.51
CA SER A 106 1.02 0.88 -18.96
C SER A 106 2.28 1.55 -19.54
N SER A 107 2.82 1.01 -20.64
CA SER A 107 3.90 1.68 -21.37
C SER A 107 3.50 3.07 -21.90
N ARG A 108 2.19 3.30 -22.12
CA ARG A 108 1.66 4.61 -22.53
C ARG A 108 1.70 5.68 -21.44
N SER A 109 1.70 5.29 -20.17
CA SER A 109 1.82 6.21 -19.04
C SER A 109 3.25 6.72 -18.82
N LEU A 110 4.23 6.09 -19.47
CA LEU A 110 5.63 6.48 -19.39
C LEU A 110 5.91 7.75 -20.23
N PRO A 111 6.84 8.62 -19.79
CA PRO A 111 7.38 9.70 -20.60
C PRO A 111 7.87 9.18 -21.96
N ALA A 112 7.83 10.03 -23.00
CA ALA A 112 8.16 9.63 -24.37
C ALA A 112 9.52 8.89 -24.48
N ARG A 113 10.53 9.36 -23.74
CA ARG A 113 11.88 8.76 -23.70
C ARG A 113 11.96 7.42 -22.95
N LEU A 114 10.97 7.07 -22.15
CA LEU A 114 10.90 5.80 -21.43
C LEU A 114 9.93 4.79 -22.06
N ARG A 115 9.29 5.11 -23.18
CA ARG A 115 8.32 4.24 -23.85
C ARG A 115 8.90 2.93 -24.36
N GLY A 116 10.21 2.84 -24.53
CA GLY A 116 10.92 1.59 -24.84
C GLY A 116 11.01 0.63 -23.65
N LEU A 117 10.69 1.07 -22.45
CA LEU A 117 10.48 0.18 -21.31
C LEU A 117 9.14 -0.52 -21.47
N ASN A 118 9.11 -1.82 -21.24
CA ASN A 118 7.89 -2.60 -21.31
C ASN A 118 6.88 -2.17 -20.23
N GLY A 119 5.59 -2.29 -20.52
CA GLY A 119 4.53 -2.22 -19.53
C GLY A 119 4.69 -3.35 -18.51
N LEU A 120 4.13 -3.14 -17.34
CA LEU A 120 4.05 -4.14 -16.28
C LEU A 120 2.59 -4.57 -16.16
N SER A 121 2.32 -5.87 -16.18
CA SER A 121 0.97 -6.40 -15.97
C SER A 121 0.60 -6.31 -14.49
N ASP A 122 -0.70 -6.21 -14.24
CA ASP A 122 -1.26 -6.37 -12.92
C ASP A 122 -0.89 -7.72 -12.33
N THR A 123 -0.78 -7.78 -11.01
CA THR A 123 -0.49 -9.01 -10.29
C THR A 123 -1.19 -9.00 -8.93
N ALA A 124 -1.38 -10.17 -8.34
CA ALA A 124 -1.71 -10.30 -6.93
C ALA A 124 -0.44 -10.58 -6.15
N GLU A 125 -0.42 -10.13 -4.92
CA GLU A 125 0.59 -10.46 -3.91
C GLU A 125 -0.06 -11.25 -2.79
N LEU A 126 0.61 -12.30 -2.35
CA LEU A 126 0.21 -13.12 -1.20
C LEU A 126 1.37 -13.15 -0.21
N GLY A 127 1.04 -13.16 1.07
CA GLY A 127 2.06 -13.18 2.09
C GLY A 127 1.54 -13.29 3.51
N GLY A 128 2.35 -12.86 4.46
CA GLY A 128 2.02 -12.84 5.86
C GLY A 128 2.31 -11.49 6.50
N PHE A 129 1.70 -11.26 7.64
CA PHE A 129 1.95 -10.10 8.47
C PHE A 129 2.15 -10.45 9.93
N ALA A 130 2.84 -9.58 10.65
CA ALA A 130 2.97 -9.57 12.09
C ALA A 130 2.78 -8.14 12.58
N THR A 131 1.77 -7.94 13.44
CA THR A 131 1.48 -6.63 14.04
C THR A 131 1.66 -6.70 15.54
N VAL A 132 2.35 -5.73 16.11
CA VAL A 132 2.51 -5.56 17.56
C VAL A 132 1.94 -4.20 17.94
N GLU A 133 0.98 -4.21 18.88
CA GLU A 133 0.32 -3.00 19.38
C GLU A 133 0.52 -2.87 20.88
N SER A 134 1.00 -1.71 21.32
CA SER A 134 1.27 -1.43 22.73
C SER A 134 0.93 0.01 23.06
N GLY A 135 -0.26 0.22 23.62
CA GLY A 135 -0.80 1.55 23.85
C GLY A 135 -0.90 2.35 22.54
N PRO A 136 -0.32 3.55 22.46
CA PRO A 136 -0.41 4.37 21.24
C PRO A 136 0.59 3.93 20.14
N LEU A 137 1.43 2.93 20.39
CA LEU A 137 2.47 2.49 19.48
C LEU A 137 2.06 1.22 18.76
N SER A 138 2.23 1.19 17.44
CA SER A 138 2.10 0.00 16.60
C SER A 138 3.34 -0.24 15.77
N LEU A 139 3.63 -1.51 15.53
CA LEU A 139 4.64 -1.98 14.59
C LEU A 139 4.00 -3.03 13.70
N ASP A 140 4.00 -2.82 12.40
CA ASP A 140 3.47 -3.76 11.39
C ASP A 140 4.59 -4.21 10.47
N LEU A 141 4.77 -5.52 10.34
CA LEU A 141 5.72 -6.15 9.45
C LEU A 141 4.95 -6.99 8.43
N VAL A 142 5.12 -6.68 7.16
CA VAL A 142 4.41 -7.34 6.05
C VAL A 142 5.40 -7.89 5.04
N GLY A 143 5.33 -9.19 4.80
CA GLY A 143 6.11 -9.85 3.74
C GLY A 143 5.18 -10.40 2.67
N THR A 144 5.37 -10.02 1.40
CA THR A 144 4.55 -10.48 0.28
C THR A 144 5.39 -10.97 -0.89
N GLU A 145 4.81 -11.86 -1.68
CA GLU A 145 5.38 -12.35 -2.95
C GLU A 145 4.33 -12.28 -4.05
N GLU A 146 4.74 -11.87 -5.24
CA GLU A 146 3.88 -11.81 -6.43
C GLU A 146 3.43 -13.21 -6.86
N VAL A 147 2.12 -13.36 -7.13
CA VAL A 147 1.54 -14.60 -7.67
C VAL A 147 1.70 -14.62 -9.18
N ARG A 148 2.88 -15.00 -9.67
CA ARG A 148 3.19 -15.09 -11.10
C ARG A 148 3.99 -16.35 -11.41
N HIS A 149 3.87 -16.82 -12.66
CA HIS A 149 4.79 -17.83 -13.19
C HIS A 149 6.13 -17.17 -13.53
N GLY A 150 7.23 -17.76 -13.11
CA GLY A 150 8.58 -17.28 -13.38
C GLY A 150 9.25 -16.62 -12.16
N ARG A 151 10.03 -15.56 -12.42
CA ARG A 151 10.73 -14.83 -11.33
C ARG A 151 9.73 -13.98 -10.53
N ARG A 152 9.53 -14.34 -9.28
CA ARG A 152 8.59 -13.68 -8.38
C ARG A 152 9.27 -12.53 -7.67
N GLY A 153 8.62 -11.36 -7.72
CA GLY A 153 9.00 -10.23 -6.89
C GLY A 153 8.55 -10.49 -5.45
N ALA A 154 9.45 -10.26 -4.48
CA ALA A 154 9.12 -10.32 -3.07
C ALA A 154 9.46 -8.98 -2.41
N VAL A 155 8.62 -8.58 -1.47
CA VAL A 155 8.72 -7.31 -0.75
C VAL A 155 8.56 -7.58 0.74
N LEU A 156 9.33 -6.85 1.55
CA LEU A 156 9.20 -6.78 3.00
C LEU A 156 9.03 -5.31 3.37
N GLU A 157 7.93 -5.01 4.05
CA GLU A 157 7.59 -3.67 4.55
C GLU A 157 7.58 -3.70 6.07
N ALA A 158 8.09 -2.66 6.70
CA ALA A 158 7.98 -2.43 8.12
C ALA A 158 7.50 -1.02 8.36
N HIS A 159 6.44 -0.89 9.15
CA HIS A 159 5.77 0.36 9.50
C HIS A 159 5.74 0.48 11.00
N ALA A 160 6.10 1.63 11.53
CA ALA A 160 5.87 1.95 12.93
C ALA A 160 4.98 3.19 12.99
N ALA A 161 4.03 3.23 13.91
CA ALA A 161 3.15 4.37 14.04
C ALA A 161 2.91 4.74 15.49
N LEU A 162 2.76 6.04 15.72
CA LEU A 162 2.27 6.63 16.97
C LEU A 162 0.86 7.12 16.70
N SER A 163 -0.12 6.54 17.39
CA SER A 163 -1.53 6.92 17.31
C SER A 163 -1.86 8.01 18.31
N LEU A 164 -2.55 9.03 17.84
CA LEU A 164 -2.97 10.22 18.61
C LEU A 164 -4.49 10.32 18.50
N PRO A 165 -5.26 9.75 19.45
CA PRO A 165 -6.72 9.81 19.42
C PRO A 165 -7.20 11.25 19.61
N LEU A 166 -8.31 11.60 18.96
CA LEU A 166 -9.01 12.86 19.13
C LEU A 166 -10.34 12.61 19.85
N GLY A 167 -10.52 13.23 21.03
CA GLY A 167 -11.74 13.05 21.79
C GLY A 167 -11.84 11.68 22.46
N ASP A 168 -13.04 11.10 22.44
CA ASP A 168 -13.28 9.77 23.00
C ASP A 168 -12.68 8.68 22.09
N PRO A 169 -11.86 7.77 22.60
CA PRO A 169 -11.32 6.66 21.83
C PRO A 169 -12.39 5.79 21.16
N ALA A 170 -13.59 5.68 21.74
CA ALA A 170 -14.71 4.96 21.17
C ALA A 170 -15.24 5.55 19.83
N GLU A 171 -14.93 6.81 19.56
CA GLU A 171 -15.32 7.48 18.32
C GLU A 171 -14.41 7.13 17.13
N GLN A 172 -13.34 6.38 17.36
CA GLN A 172 -12.39 5.95 16.31
C GLN A 172 -11.90 7.11 15.42
N GLN A 173 -11.69 8.27 16.01
CA GLN A 173 -11.12 9.43 15.34
C GLN A 173 -9.76 9.78 15.90
N GLY A 174 -8.87 10.23 15.04
CA GLY A 174 -7.51 10.57 15.45
C GLY A 174 -6.55 10.62 14.27
N PHE A 175 -5.29 10.72 14.61
CA PHE A 175 -4.18 10.70 13.66
C PHE A 175 -3.17 9.64 14.06
N SER A 176 -2.47 9.10 13.08
CA SER A 176 -1.25 8.34 13.31
C SER A 176 -0.12 8.89 12.45
N LEU A 177 1.10 8.78 12.95
CA LEU A 177 2.30 9.23 12.25
C LEU A 177 3.44 8.28 12.56
N GLY A 178 4.23 7.92 11.56
CA GLY A 178 5.40 7.10 11.80
C GLY A 178 6.29 6.87 10.59
N PRO A 179 7.46 6.28 10.81
CA PRO A 179 8.36 5.86 9.76
C PRO A 179 7.93 4.54 9.13
N PHE A 180 8.31 4.38 7.87
CA PHE A 180 8.24 3.11 7.18
C PHE A 180 9.51 2.83 6.38
N VAL A 181 9.76 1.55 6.13
CA VAL A 181 10.82 1.07 5.25
C VAL A 181 10.33 -0.09 4.42
N LYS A 182 10.71 -0.10 3.14
CA LYS A 182 10.45 -1.18 2.21
C LYS A 182 11.75 -1.73 1.67
N ALA A 183 11.87 -3.05 1.70
CA ALA A 183 12.95 -3.81 1.06
C ALA A 183 12.36 -4.77 0.05
N ALA A 184 13.09 -5.02 -1.05
CA ALA A 184 12.63 -5.91 -2.08
C ALA A 184 13.76 -6.83 -2.60
N ASN A 185 13.36 -7.98 -3.14
CA ASN A 185 14.30 -8.87 -3.77
C ASN A 185 14.74 -8.33 -5.16
N GLN A 186 15.78 -8.93 -5.71
CA GLN A 186 16.31 -8.53 -7.01
C GLN A 186 15.28 -8.63 -8.14
N SER A 187 14.37 -9.61 -8.10
CA SER A 187 13.35 -9.80 -9.14
C SER A 187 12.35 -8.64 -9.17
N TYR A 188 11.90 -8.19 -8.01
CA TYR A 188 11.05 -7.01 -7.89
C TYR A 188 11.75 -5.74 -8.38
N LEU A 189 12.99 -5.52 -7.92
CA LEU A 189 13.76 -4.34 -8.29
C LEU A 189 14.14 -4.33 -9.79
N GLN A 190 14.50 -5.48 -10.37
CA GLN A 190 14.78 -5.60 -11.80
C GLN A 190 13.54 -5.26 -12.65
N ARG A 191 12.36 -5.70 -12.22
CA ARG A 191 11.11 -5.42 -12.92
C ARG A 191 10.75 -3.94 -12.91
N ASN A 192 10.97 -3.25 -11.79
CA ASN A 192 10.54 -1.86 -11.61
C ASN A 192 11.61 -0.83 -12.01
N PHE A 193 12.88 -1.14 -11.80
CA PHE A 193 14.01 -0.21 -11.91
C PHE A 193 15.12 -0.69 -12.81
N GLY A 194 15.10 -1.97 -13.27
CA GLY A 194 16.10 -2.50 -14.17
C GLY A 194 15.92 -2.00 -15.61
N VAL A 195 17.03 -2.02 -16.36
CA VAL A 195 17.07 -1.74 -17.80
C VAL A 195 17.87 -2.87 -18.45
N ASP A 196 17.18 -3.76 -19.18
CA ASP A 196 17.84 -4.83 -19.93
C ASP A 196 18.45 -4.32 -21.24
N ALA A 197 19.19 -5.18 -21.95
CA ALA A 197 19.87 -4.79 -23.19
C ALA A 197 18.89 -4.33 -24.30
N GLY A 198 17.71 -4.94 -24.39
CA GLY A 198 16.69 -4.56 -25.37
C GLY A 198 16.07 -3.21 -25.05
N GLN A 199 15.78 -2.99 -23.75
CA GLN A 199 15.28 -1.73 -23.25
C GLN A 199 16.31 -0.59 -23.41
N ALA A 200 17.59 -0.87 -23.11
CA ALA A 200 18.68 0.06 -23.32
C ALA A 200 18.79 0.49 -24.80
N ALA A 201 18.72 -0.46 -25.72
CA ALA A 201 18.74 -0.17 -27.15
C ALA A 201 17.51 0.64 -27.62
N ALA A 202 16.34 0.39 -27.03
CA ALA A 202 15.09 1.07 -27.40
C ALA A 202 14.96 2.48 -26.80
N THR A 203 15.58 2.75 -25.65
CA THR A 203 15.43 4.01 -24.90
C THR A 203 16.68 4.90 -24.94
N GLY A 204 17.85 4.35 -25.25
CA GLY A 204 19.14 5.02 -25.11
C GLY A 204 19.61 5.14 -23.65
N LEU A 205 18.93 4.50 -22.68
CA LEU A 205 19.38 4.44 -21.29
C LEU A 205 20.51 3.43 -21.13
N ASP A 206 21.35 3.65 -20.11
CA ASP A 206 22.35 2.67 -19.71
C ASP A 206 21.69 1.40 -19.20
N GLY A 207 22.24 0.23 -19.55
CA GLY A 207 21.83 -1.05 -18.96
C GLY A 207 22.01 -1.01 -17.43
N PHE A 208 21.02 -1.51 -16.67
CA PHE A 208 21.06 -1.47 -15.23
C PHE A 208 20.42 -2.70 -14.61
N SER A 209 21.12 -3.29 -13.67
CA SER A 209 20.67 -4.46 -12.91
C SER A 209 20.75 -4.17 -11.41
N PRO A 210 19.62 -3.84 -10.77
CA PRO A 210 19.61 -3.54 -9.33
C PRO A 210 19.84 -4.79 -8.48
N HIS A 211 20.36 -4.58 -7.29
CA HIS A 211 20.53 -5.61 -6.26
C HIS A 211 19.41 -5.56 -5.24
N ALA A 212 19.07 -6.71 -4.63
CA ALA A 212 18.12 -6.79 -3.52
C ALA A 212 18.54 -5.89 -2.34
N GLY A 213 17.58 -5.37 -1.62
CA GLY A 213 17.80 -4.54 -0.44
C GLY A 213 16.68 -3.52 -0.24
N VAL A 214 16.91 -2.56 0.66
CA VAL A 214 15.99 -1.46 0.91
C VAL A 214 15.92 -0.57 -0.32
N ASP A 215 14.72 -0.30 -0.80
CA ASP A 215 14.46 0.54 -1.97
C ASP A 215 13.68 1.83 -1.66
N LEU A 216 12.92 1.86 -0.56
CA LEU A 216 12.15 3.02 -0.14
C LEU A 216 12.16 3.15 1.38
N ALA A 217 12.30 4.38 1.88
CA ALA A 217 12.15 4.69 3.30
C ALA A 217 11.53 6.09 3.44
N GLY A 218 10.71 6.27 4.48
CA GLY A 218 9.99 7.54 4.63
C GLY A 218 9.17 7.66 5.89
N LEU A 219 8.22 8.57 5.81
CA LEU A 219 7.23 8.87 6.85
C LEU A 219 5.82 8.75 6.25
N GLU A 220 4.90 8.30 7.06
CA GLU A 220 3.48 8.22 6.73
C GLU A 220 2.62 8.80 7.84
N ALA A 221 1.50 9.34 7.47
CA ALA A 221 0.49 9.86 8.37
C ALA A 221 -0.89 9.42 7.90
N ASN A 222 -1.75 9.06 8.85
CA ASN A 222 -3.13 8.72 8.59
C ASN A 222 -4.02 9.51 9.52
N GLY A 223 -5.27 9.71 9.14
CA GLY A 223 -6.22 10.41 9.97
C GLY A 223 -7.65 10.06 9.65
N ALA A 224 -8.48 10.07 10.68
CA ALA A 224 -9.92 9.94 10.60
C ALA A 224 -10.58 10.98 11.50
N VAL A 225 -11.57 11.69 10.97
CA VAL A 225 -12.37 12.68 11.72
C VAL A 225 -13.83 12.46 11.42
N ASN A 226 -14.62 12.26 12.45
CA ASN A 226 -16.08 12.16 12.34
C ASN A 226 -16.67 13.55 12.08
N LEU A 227 -17.57 13.64 11.11
CA LEU A 227 -18.24 14.90 10.74
C LEU A 227 -19.58 15.03 11.43
N ILE A 228 -20.54 14.24 11.00
CA ILE A 228 -21.91 14.24 11.49
C ILE A 228 -22.49 12.83 11.34
N ASP A 229 -23.19 12.37 12.37
CA ASP A 229 -23.81 11.04 12.42
C ASP A 229 -22.83 9.92 12.00
N ARG A 230 -23.08 9.34 10.85
CA ARG A 230 -22.35 8.19 10.28
C ARG A 230 -21.35 8.59 9.21
N TRP A 231 -21.05 9.87 9.05
CA TRP A 231 -20.11 10.37 8.07
C TRP A 231 -18.77 10.74 8.71
N SER A 232 -17.71 10.30 8.10
CA SER A 232 -16.34 10.66 8.49
C SER A 232 -15.52 11.07 7.27
N VAL A 233 -14.45 11.83 7.52
CA VAL A 233 -13.39 12.05 6.55
C VAL A 233 -12.20 11.20 6.99
N ARG A 234 -11.68 10.40 6.07
CA ARG A 234 -10.46 9.61 6.26
C ARG A 234 -9.42 10.03 5.25
N GLY A 235 -8.17 10.07 5.65
CA GLY A 235 -7.09 10.46 4.76
C GLY A 235 -5.76 9.86 5.15
N PHE A 236 -4.88 9.79 4.16
CA PHE A 236 -3.49 9.40 4.35
C PHE A 236 -2.55 10.32 3.58
N ALA A 237 -1.33 10.42 4.05
CA ALA A 237 -0.21 11.02 3.34
C ALA A 237 1.06 10.22 3.63
N SER A 238 1.85 9.95 2.62
CA SER A 238 3.14 9.30 2.78
C SER A 238 4.18 10.00 1.92
N TRP A 239 5.31 10.26 2.52
CA TRP A 239 6.49 10.78 1.85
C TRP A 239 7.63 9.79 2.02
N GLY A 240 8.18 9.31 0.91
CA GLY A 240 9.30 8.40 0.90
C GLY A 240 10.41 8.84 -0.03
N ARG A 241 11.60 8.32 0.21
CA ARG A 241 12.77 8.51 -0.65
C ARG A 241 13.26 7.16 -1.13
N MET A 242 13.43 7.05 -2.44
CA MET A 242 14.13 5.92 -3.05
C MET A 242 15.58 5.88 -2.58
N VAL A 243 16.01 4.72 -2.10
CA VAL A 243 17.34 4.51 -1.55
C VAL A 243 17.98 3.24 -2.15
N GLY A 244 19.17 2.89 -1.69
CA GLY A 244 19.88 1.69 -2.11
C GLY A 244 20.07 1.61 -3.63
N SER A 245 19.98 0.38 -4.16
CA SER A 245 20.22 0.14 -5.58
C SER A 245 19.19 0.81 -6.48
N ALA A 246 17.92 0.87 -6.07
CA ALA A 246 16.85 1.49 -6.84
C ALA A 246 17.13 2.97 -7.16
N SER A 247 17.73 3.72 -6.21
CA SER A 247 18.04 5.15 -6.40
C SER A 247 19.05 5.44 -7.51
N ASN A 248 19.83 4.44 -7.91
CA ASN A 248 20.84 4.55 -8.96
C ASN A 248 20.29 4.20 -10.36
N SER A 249 19.02 3.84 -10.47
CA SER A 249 18.40 3.47 -11.75
C SER A 249 18.44 4.62 -12.74
N PRO A 250 18.82 4.37 -14.00
CA PRO A 250 18.70 5.36 -15.07
C PRO A 250 17.27 5.88 -15.24
N ILE A 251 16.25 5.08 -14.94
CA ILE A 251 14.84 5.49 -14.98
C ILE A 251 14.57 6.67 -14.05
N LEU A 252 15.20 6.68 -12.85
CA LEU A 252 15.07 7.78 -11.91
C LEU A 252 15.91 8.99 -12.33
N ARG A 253 17.14 8.77 -12.79
CA ARG A 253 18.06 9.86 -13.15
C ARG A 253 17.60 10.66 -14.37
N ASP A 254 17.02 9.97 -15.37
CA ASP A 254 16.69 10.57 -16.66
C ASP A 254 15.21 11.01 -16.79
N GLY A 255 14.47 11.08 -15.73
CA GLY A 255 13.09 11.58 -15.81
C GLY A 255 12.20 11.20 -14.65
N GLY A 256 12.80 10.55 -13.65
CA GLY A 256 12.16 10.22 -12.40
C GLY A 256 12.48 11.21 -11.28
N ARG A 257 12.09 10.83 -10.10
CA ARG A 257 12.36 11.53 -8.84
C ARG A 257 12.57 10.51 -7.73
N SER A 258 13.61 10.67 -6.95
CA SER A 258 13.84 9.82 -5.79
C SER A 258 12.85 10.09 -4.64
N SER A 259 12.38 11.32 -4.50
CA SER A 259 11.35 11.69 -3.52
C SER A 259 9.96 11.36 -4.06
N GLN A 260 9.20 10.57 -3.32
CA GLN A 260 7.86 10.10 -3.68
C GLN A 260 6.86 10.63 -2.65
N LEU A 261 5.75 11.18 -3.12
CA LEU A 261 4.65 11.65 -2.27
C LEU A 261 3.37 10.98 -2.75
N SER A 262 2.64 10.40 -1.81
CA SER A 262 1.30 9.85 -2.05
C SER A 262 0.35 10.38 -0.99
N SER A 263 -0.89 10.62 -1.35
CA SER A 263 -1.94 11.06 -0.43
C SER A 263 -3.31 10.66 -0.93
N GLY A 264 -4.25 10.53 -0.02
CA GLY A 264 -5.65 10.27 -0.34
C GLY A 264 -6.56 10.94 0.68
N LEU A 265 -7.75 11.32 0.23
CA LEU A 265 -8.81 11.87 1.06
C LEU A 265 -10.15 11.29 0.63
N PHE A 266 -10.90 10.76 1.59
CA PHE A 266 -12.14 10.02 1.36
C PHE A 266 -13.25 10.57 2.26
N LEU A 267 -14.44 10.68 1.69
CA LEU A 267 -15.67 10.82 2.45
C LEU A 267 -16.28 9.43 2.64
N VAL A 268 -16.49 9.04 3.89
CA VAL A 268 -16.81 7.67 4.29
C VAL A 268 -18.10 7.66 5.10
N PHE A 269 -18.96 6.71 4.80
CA PHE A 269 -20.20 6.43 5.50
C PHE A 269 -20.10 5.07 6.20
N THR A 270 -20.44 5.03 7.48
CA THR A 270 -20.48 3.82 8.32
C THR A 270 -21.95 3.56 8.70
N PRO A 271 -22.62 2.52 8.16
CA PRO A 271 -24.06 2.29 8.31
C PRO A 271 -24.52 1.91 9.74
#